data_1661a2752c176e4806b859b98b974911
#
_entry.id   1661a2752c176e4806b859b98b974911
#
_cell.length_a   1.000
_cell.length_b   1.000
_cell.length_c   1.000
_cell.angle_alpha   90.00
_cell.angle_beta   90.00
_cell.angle_gamma   90.00
#
_symmetry.space_group_name_H-M   'P 1'
#
loop_
_entity.id
_entity.type
_entity.pdbx_description
1 polymer ?
#
loop_
_entity_poly.entity_id
_entity_poly.type
_entity_poly.pdbx_seq_one_letter_code
_entity_poly.pdbx_strand_id
1 'polypeptide(L)'
;MLPKSARNVSTIRHAITLLGRRQLQRWLQLLLMSPTGKTPDSSRSPLLQVAALRGRMMELLIEHAHPRDRTLADQSFITGIMSMMPAALGLPMEEIFEQISLEPEVRQALAAHEGTLGQTLDLLECYDNEDSDGCERVLAQLGGFGIDHNRLNLCLAEALRWVNASEQEAAEE
;
A
#
# COMPACT_ATOMS: atom_id res chain seq x y z
N MET A 1 -18.26 -24.43 17.68
CA MET A 1 -17.54 -24.60 16.39
C MET A 1 -17.59 -23.27 15.66
N LEU A 2 -16.56 -22.43 15.77
CA LEU A 2 -16.49 -21.10 15.17
C LEU A 2 -16.05 -21.23 13.70
N PRO A 3 -16.60 -20.45 12.78
CA PRO A 3 -16.31 -20.56 11.35
C PRO A 3 -14.84 -20.22 11.09
N LYS A 4 -14.20 -21.01 10.23
CA LYS A 4 -12.78 -20.88 9.83
C LYS A 4 -12.41 -19.48 9.28
N SER A 5 -13.38 -18.71 8.79
CA SER A 5 -13.22 -17.36 8.27
C SER A 5 -12.75 -16.34 9.30
N ALA A 6 -13.26 -16.42 10.53
CA ALA A 6 -12.92 -15.44 11.58
C ALA A 6 -11.45 -15.56 12.08
N ARG A 7 -10.83 -16.73 11.90
CA ARG A 7 -9.42 -16.93 12.29
C ARG A 7 -8.43 -16.26 11.33
N ASN A 8 -8.79 -16.15 10.07
CA ASN A 8 -7.86 -15.56 9.07
C ASN A 8 -7.77 -14.04 9.20
N VAL A 9 -8.87 -13.37 9.52
CA VAL A 9 -8.92 -11.90 9.67
C VAL A 9 -8.16 -11.44 10.92
N SER A 10 -8.34 -12.15 12.04
CA SER A 10 -7.56 -11.86 13.25
C SER A 10 -6.08 -12.19 13.08
N THR A 11 -5.74 -13.15 12.23
CA THR A 11 -4.35 -13.56 11.95
C THR A 11 -3.63 -12.52 11.10
N ILE A 12 -4.29 -11.90 10.11
CA ILE A 12 -3.71 -10.83 9.29
C ILE A 12 -3.51 -9.57 10.15
N ARG A 13 -4.51 -9.17 10.92
CA ARG A 13 -4.40 -8.04 11.85
C ARG A 13 -3.32 -8.27 12.90
N HIS A 14 -3.26 -9.45 13.47
CA HIS A 14 -2.25 -9.85 14.44
C HIS A 14 -0.87 -9.97 13.81
N ALA A 15 -0.79 -10.46 12.57
CA ALA A 15 0.45 -10.53 11.82
C ALA A 15 1.00 -9.13 11.51
N ILE A 16 0.16 -8.21 11.06
CA ILE A 16 0.57 -6.81 10.79
C ILE A 16 1.04 -6.12 12.08
N THR A 17 0.37 -6.38 13.21
CA THR A 17 0.70 -5.76 14.50
C THR A 17 1.90 -6.41 15.19
N LEU A 18 2.07 -7.73 15.07
CA LEU A 18 3.11 -8.49 15.76
C LEU A 18 4.38 -8.74 14.93
N LEU A 19 4.25 -8.84 13.62
CA LEU A 19 5.32 -9.31 12.75
C LEU A 19 6.04 -8.18 12.00
N GLY A 20 5.52 -6.95 12.08
CA GLY A 20 6.12 -5.82 11.41
C GLY A 20 6.05 -5.89 9.87
N ARG A 21 6.43 -4.79 9.23
CA ARG A 21 6.36 -4.55 7.77
C ARG A 21 7.13 -5.58 6.92
N ARG A 22 8.21 -6.16 7.44
CA ARG A 22 9.03 -7.17 6.75
C ARG A 22 8.25 -8.43 6.42
N GLN A 23 7.34 -8.83 7.29
CA GLN A 23 6.57 -10.05 7.09
C GLN A 23 5.33 -9.83 6.23
N LEU A 24 4.78 -8.61 6.20
CA LEU A 24 3.79 -8.23 5.20
C LEU A 24 4.41 -8.29 3.78
N GLN A 25 5.65 -7.85 3.61
CA GLN A 25 6.38 -8.00 2.34
C GLN A 25 6.56 -9.47 1.96
N ARG A 26 6.98 -10.33 2.90
CA ARG A 26 7.06 -11.78 2.67
C ARG A 26 5.70 -12.41 2.36
N TRP A 27 4.65 -11.95 3.02
CA TRP A 27 3.30 -12.43 2.79
C TRP A 27 2.76 -12.03 1.43
N LEU A 28 3.01 -10.80 1.00
CA LEU A 28 2.73 -10.34 -0.35
C LEU A 28 3.55 -11.09 -1.40
N GLN A 29 4.81 -11.38 -1.13
CA GLN A 29 5.64 -12.24 -1.97
C GLN A 29 5.03 -13.64 -2.10
N LEU A 30 4.55 -14.24 -1.01
CA LEU A 30 3.90 -15.54 -1.02
C LEU A 30 2.54 -15.54 -1.73
N LEU A 31 1.76 -14.46 -1.61
CA LEU A 31 0.49 -14.29 -2.35
C LEU A 31 0.73 -14.13 -3.86
N LEU A 32 1.80 -13.45 -4.24
CA LEU A 32 2.19 -13.28 -5.64
C LEU A 32 2.89 -14.51 -6.23
N MET A 33 3.37 -15.43 -5.38
CA MET A 33 3.93 -16.73 -5.78
C MET A 33 2.88 -17.85 -5.85
N SER A 34 1.60 -17.58 -5.57
CA SER A 34 0.54 -18.58 -5.72
C SER A 34 0.27 -18.91 -7.20
N PRO A 35 -0.18 -20.12 -7.55
CA PRO A 35 0.37 -21.02 -8.59
C PRO A 35 -0.04 -20.73 -10.02
N THR A 36 0.13 -19.57 -10.54
CA THR A 36 0.08 -19.35 -12.00
C THR A 36 1.45 -19.46 -12.69
N GLY A 37 2.38 -20.11 -12.02
CA GLY A 37 3.58 -20.71 -12.62
C GLY A 37 4.49 -19.76 -13.38
N LYS A 38 5.71 -19.75 -12.95
CA LYS A 38 7.00 -19.44 -13.58
C LYS A 38 7.71 -18.23 -12.95
N THR A 39 8.55 -18.51 -12.06
CA THR A 39 10.02 -18.31 -11.97
C THR A 39 10.50 -18.14 -10.53
N PRO A 40 11.64 -18.72 -10.14
CA PRO A 40 12.15 -18.69 -8.76
C PRO A 40 12.93 -17.43 -8.39
N ASP A 41 12.71 -16.31 -9.07
CA ASP A 41 13.42 -15.05 -8.82
C ASP A 41 12.46 -13.92 -8.44
N SER A 42 11.46 -14.25 -7.62
CA SER A 42 10.35 -13.34 -7.26
C SER A 42 10.71 -12.26 -6.23
N SER A 43 11.89 -12.30 -5.63
CA SER A 43 12.38 -11.24 -4.75
C SER A 43 12.69 -9.92 -5.48
N ARG A 44 12.70 -9.94 -6.82
CA ARG A 44 12.99 -8.78 -7.68
C ARG A 44 11.87 -8.43 -8.65
N SER A 45 10.63 -8.75 -8.34
CA SER A 45 9.53 -8.28 -9.20
C SER A 45 9.42 -6.76 -9.14
N PRO A 46 9.63 -6.04 -10.25
CA PRO A 46 9.50 -4.57 -10.26
C PRO A 46 8.14 -4.09 -9.76
N LEU A 47 7.11 -4.87 -9.98
CA LEU A 47 5.75 -4.55 -9.54
C LEU A 47 5.61 -4.60 -8.02
N LEU A 48 6.30 -5.54 -7.36
CA LEU A 48 6.34 -5.60 -5.89
C LEU A 48 7.08 -4.42 -5.30
N GLN A 49 8.17 -4.00 -5.93
CA GLN A 49 8.92 -2.82 -5.51
C GLN A 49 8.05 -1.57 -5.61
N VAL A 50 7.33 -1.40 -6.73
CA VAL A 50 6.39 -0.27 -6.91
C VAL A 50 5.25 -0.34 -5.89
N ALA A 51 4.69 -1.51 -5.62
CA ALA A 51 3.65 -1.67 -4.62
C ALA A 51 4.15 -1.30 -3.20
N ALA A 52 5.34 -1.77 -2.83
CA ALA A 52 5.97 -1.44 -1.55
C ALA A 52 6.30 0.05 -1.45
N LEU A 53 6.81 0.65 -2.53
CA LEU A 53 7.08 2.08 -2.62
C LEU A 53 5.80 2.89 -2.42
N ARG A 54 4.72 2.56 -3.15
CA ARG A 54 3.43 3.24 -3.04
C ARG A 54 2.84 3.12 -1.64
N GLY A 55 2.87 1.92 -1.05
CA GLY A 55 2.43 1.71 0.32
C GLY A 55 3.19 2.58 1.32
N ARG A 56 4.52 2.62 1.22
CA ARG A 56 5.35 3.43 2.12
C ARG A 56 5.16 4.94 1.91
N MET A 57 4.99 5.39 0.67
CA MET A 57 4.70 6.79 0.39
C MET A 57 3.37 7.22 1.02
N MET A 58 2.30 6.45 0.85
CA MET A 58 1.00 6.73 1.45
C MET A 58 1.10 6.82 2.97
N GLU A 59 1.79 5.87 3.59
CA GLU A 59 2.00 5.86 5.04
C GLU A 59 2.72 7.11 5.52
N LEU A 60 3.83 7.50 4.88
CA LEU A 60 4.60 8.70 5.24
C LEU A 60 3.80 9.99 5.10
N LEU A 61 2.98 10.10 4.05
CA LEU A 61 2.09 11.24 3.86
C LEU A 61 1.03 11.32 4.96
N ILE A 62 0.43 10.18 5.32
CA ILE A 62 -0.56 10.11 6.40
C ILE A 62 0.09 10.33 7.77
N GLU A 63 1.25 9.77 8.06
CA GLU A 63 2.00 10.04 9.29
C GLU A 63 2.30 11.54 9.45
N HIS A 64 2.57 12.24 8.35
CA HIS A 64 2.76 13.68 8.37
C HIS A 64 1.47 14.44 8.61
N ALA A 65 0.39 14.10 7.90
CA ALA A 65 -0.90 14.77 7.99
C ALA A 65 -1.62 14.49 9.33
N HIS A 66 -1.49 13.28 9.82
CA HIS A 66 -2.17 12.76 11.01
C HIS A 66 -1.20 12.04 11.96
N PRO A 67 -0.24 12.75 12.60
CA PRO A 67 0.88 12.12 13.31
C PRO A 67 0.48 11.31 14.55
N ARG A 68 -0.78 11.39 14.98
CA ARG A 68 -1.31 10.65 16.13
C ARG A 68 -2.19 9.47 15.75
N ASP A 69 -2.48 9.30 14.46
CA ASP A 69 -3.37 8.24 13.97
C ASP A 69 -2.58 7.10 13.32
N ARG A 70 -2.08 6.22 14.17
CA ARG A 70 -1.36 5.02 13.73
C ARG A 70 -2.21 4.08 12.90
N THR A 71 -3.49 3.98 13.22
CA THR A 71 -4.43 3.11 12.50
C THR A 71 -4.60 3.58 11.06
N LEU A 72 -4.78 4.88 10.88
CA LEU A 72 -4.90 5.47 9.54
C LEU A 72 -3.59 5.31 8.74
N ALA A 73 -2.43 5.44 9.39
CA ALA A 73 -1.14 5.20 8.74
C ALA A 73 -0.98 3.74 8.29
N ASP A 74 -1.34 2.76 9.14
CA ASP A 74 -1.30 1.35 8.78
C ASP A 74 -2.28 1.02 7.64
N GLN A 75 -3.50 1.58 7.68
CA GLN A 75 -4.49 1.43 6.61
C GLN A 75 -4.00 2.05 5.30
N SER A 76 -3.31 3.19 5.35
CA SER A 76 -2.77 3.84 4.15
C SER A 76 -1.68 3.01 3.48
N PHE A 77 -0.79 2.39 4.25
CA PHE A 77 0.19 1.45 3.74
C PHE A 77 -0.46 0.29 2.99
N ILE A 78 -1.50 -0.32 3.60
CA ILE A 78 -2.27 -1.40 2.98
C ILE A 78 -2.96 -0.92 1.71
N THR A 79 -3.58 0.27 1.73
CA THR A 79 -4.27 0.85 0.57
C THR A 79 -3.30 1.01 -0.61
N GLY A 80 -2.11 1.57 -0.36
CA GLY A 80 -1.09 1.76 -1.39
C GLY A 80 -0.62 0.45 -2.02
N ILE A 81 -0.39 -0.58 -1.22
CA ILE A 81 -0.02 -1.89 -1.74
C ILE A 81 -1.17 -2.52 -2.53
N MET A 82 -2.37 -2.52 -1.97
CA MET A 82 -3.55 -3.15 -2.57
C MET A 82 -3.98 -2.48 -3.88
N SER A 83 -3.70 -1.20 -4.06
CA SER A 83 -3.97 -0.49 -5.33
C SER A 83 -3.22 -1.08 -6.52
N MET A 84 -2.10 -1.79 -6.28
CA MET A 84 -1.30 -2.44 -7.32
C MET A 84 -1.72 -3.90 -7.58
N MET A 85 -2.63 -4.46 -6.77
CA MET A 85 -3.05 -5.85 -6.91
C MET A 85 -3.73 -6.18 -8.25
N PRO A 86 -4.58 -5.34 -8.84
CA PRO A 86 -5.14 -5.58 -10.17
C PRO A 86 -4.06 -5.80 -11.22
N ALA A 87 -3.03 -4.98 -11.23
CA ALA A 87 -1.90 -5.11 -12.14
C ALA A 87 -1.05 -6.36 -11.85
N ALA A 88 -0.91 -6.73 -10.57
CA ALA A 88 -0.12 -7.86 -10.13
C ALA A 88 -0.78 -9.21 -10.45
N LEU A 89 -2.09 -9.29 -10.31
CA LEU A 89 -2.85 -10.54 -10.45
C LEU A 89 -3.53 -10.67 -11.82
N GLY A 90 -3.63 -9.58 -12.58
CA GLY A 90 -4.42 -9.54 -13.82
C GLY A 90 -5.92 -9.71 -13.58
N LEU A 91 -6.41 -9.33 -12.40
CA LEU A 91 -7.80 -9.43 -11.97
C LEU A 91 -8.36 -8.04 -11.66
N PRO A 92 -9.64 -7.79 -11.93
CA PRO A 92 -10.28 -6.55 -11.49
C PRO A 92 -10.36 -6.47 -9.97
N MET A 93 -10.41 -5.23 -9.43
CA MET A 93 -10.42 -5.01 -7.98
C MET A 93 -11.63 -5.66 -7.29
N GLU A 94 -12.76 -5.73 -7.97
CA GLU A 94 -13.99 -6.35 -7.46
C GLU A 94 -13.81 -7.83 -7.14
N GLU A 95 -13.13 -8.59 -8.02
CA GLU A 95 -12.82 -10.00 -7.78
C GLU A 95 -11.83 -10.18 -6.62
N ILE A 96 -10.89 -9.25 -6.46
CA ILE A 96 -9.96 -9.25 -5.33
C ILE A 96 -10.72 -9.02 -4.02
N PHE A 97 -11.72 -8.12 -4.00
CA PHE A 97 -12.56 -7.87 -2.83
C PHE A 97 -13.42 -9.08 -2.40
N GLU A 98 -13.70 -10.01 -3.31
CA GLU A 98 -14.40 -11.25 -2.96
C GLU A 98 -13.51 -12.24 -2.22
N GLN A 99 -12.20 -12.16 -2.45
CA GLN A 99 -11.21 -13.09 -1.89
C GLN A 99 -10.58 -12.58 -0.59
N ILE A 100 -10.54 -11.26 -0.39
CA ILE A 100 -9.84 -10.61 0.72
C ILE A 100 -10.79 -9.71 1.50
N SER A 101 -10.87 -9.94 2.81
CA SER A 101 -11.56 -9.01 3.71
C SER A 101 -10.67 -7.81 4.02
N LEU A 102 -11.05 -6.65 3.53
CA LEU A 102 -10.44 -5.36 3.84
C LEU A 102 -11.30 -4.56 4.82
N GLU A 103 -10.68 -3.65 5.55
CA GLU A 103 -11.40 -2.68 6.36
C GLU A 103 -12.27 -1.77 5.48
N PRO A 104 -13.43 -1.31 5.96
CA PRO A 104 -14.36 -0.52 5.15
C PRO A 104 -13.72 0.71 4.52
N GLU A 105 -12.89 1.43 5.27
CA GLU A 105 -12.21 2.64 4.82
C GLU A 105 -11.21 2.34 3.69
N VAL A 106 -10.44 1.26 3.83
CA VAL A 106 -9.51 0.80 2.78
C VAL A 106 -10.28 0.38 1.53
N ARG A 107 -11.38 -0.35 1.71
CA ARG A 107 -12.23 -0.79 0.59
C ARG A 107 -12.85 0.40 -0.16
N GLN A 108 -13.38 1.40 0.56
CA GLN A 108 -13.93 2.61 -0.03
C GLN A 108 -12.88 3.42 -0.79
N ALA A 109 -11.68 3.55 -0.22
CA ALA A 109 -10.57 4.22 -0.89
C ALA A 109 -10.19 3.53 -2.20
N LEU A 110 -10.11 2.20 -2.22
CA LEU A 110 -9.76 1.44 -3.42
C LEU A 110 -10.88 1.34 -4.46
N ALA A 111 -12.14 1.35 -4.04
CA ALA A 111 -13.30 1.20 -4.93
C ALA A 111 -13.83 2.52 -5.49
N ALA A 112 -13.79 3.59 -4.70
CA ALA A 112 -14.45 4.85 -5.01
C ALA A 112 -13.57 6.08 -4.78
N HIS A 113 -12.30 5.90 -4.38
CA HIS A 113 -11.36 6.98 -4.07
C HIS A 113 -11.90 7.96 -2.99
N GLU A 114 -12.69 7.43 -2.05
CA GLU A 114 -13.31 8.22 -0.99
C GLU A 114 -12.45 8.33 0.26
N GLY A 115 -12.67 9.40 1.01
CA GLY A 115 -12.02 9.68 2.28
C GLY A 115 -10.55 10.07 2.13
N THR A 116 -9.87 10.22 3.28
CA THR A 116 -8.46 10.63 3.32
C THR A 116 -7.54 9.65 2.61
N LEU A 117 -7.82 8.34 2.73
CA LEU A 117 -7.04 7.30 2.05
C LEU A 117 -7.22 7.38 0.53
N GLY A 118 -8.45 7.60 0.05
CA GLY A 118 -8.74 7.74 -1.38
C GLY A 118 -8.07 8.98 -1.97
N GLN A 119 -8.18 10.13 -1.33
CA GLN A 119 -7.51 11.36 -1.75
C GLN A 119 -5.98 11.23 -1.80
N THR A 120 -5.39 10.51 -0.82
CA THR A 120 -3.95 10.26 -0.83
C THR A 120 -3.56 9.30 -1.95
N LEU A 121 -4.41 8.32 -2.25
CA LEU A 121 -4.22 7.42 -3.39
C LEU A 121 -4.29 8.18 -4.72
N ASP A 122 -5.30 9.06 -4.89
CA ASP A 122 -5.43 9.93 -6.08
C ASP A 122 -4.18 10.77 -6.30
N LEU A 123 -3.60 11.33 -5.24
CA LEU A 123 -2.37 12.11 -5.35
C LEU A 123 -1.22 11.28 -5.95
N LEU A 124 -1.04 10.04 -5.47
CA LEU A 124 0.01 9.18 -5.99
C LEU A 124 -0.27 8.70 -7.42
N GLU A 125 -1.52 8.43 -7.75
CA GLU A 125 -1.89 8.05 -9.11
C GLU A 125 -1.69 9.19 -10.11
N CYS A 126 -2.06 10.42 -9.75
CA CYS A 126 -1.75 11.61 -10.56
C CYS A 126 -0.24 11.80 -10.73
N TYR A 127 0.53 11.57 -9.65
CA TYR A 127 1.99 11.68 -9.69
C TYR A 127 2.61 10.62 -10.59
N ASP A 128 2.19 9.37 -10.49
CA ASP A 128 2.68 8.26 -11.31
C ASP A 128 2.33 8.42 -12.80
N ASN A 129 1.19 9.08 -13.09
CA ASN A 129 0.73 9.34 -14.45
C ASN A 129 1.25 10.67 -15.01
N GLU A 130 2.12 11.40 -14.30
CA GLU A 130 2.63 12.71 -14.68
C GLU A 130 1.50 13.75 -14.92
N ASP A 131 0.33 13.56 -14.28
CA ASP A 131 -0.81 14.49 -14.33
C ASP A 131 -0.58 15.65 -13.37
N SER A 132 0.13 16.67 -13.83
CA SER A 132 0.44 17.85 -13.03
C SER A 132 -0.80 18.60 -12.57
N ASP A 133 -1.81 18.73 -13.44
CA ASP A 133 -3.06 19.43 -13.10
C ASP A 133 -3.88 18.66 -12.07
N GLY A 134 -3.88 17.32 -12.16
CA GLY A 134 -4.46 16.45 -11.18
C GLY A 134 -3.76 16.55 -9.82
N CYS A 135 -2.43 16.50 -9.81
CA CYS A 135 -1.64 16.68 -8.60
C CYS A 135 -1.95 18.00 -7.90
N GLU A 136 -1.98 19.12 -8.65
CA GLU A 136 -2.29 20.44 -8.09
C GLU A 136 -3.69 20.49 -7.46
N ARG A 137 -4.68 19.91 -8.11
CA ARG A 137 -6.06 19.84 -7.57
C ARG A 137 -6.13 19.05 -6.26
N VAL A 138 -5.48 17.89 -6.22
CA VAL A 138 -5.47 17.05 -5.02
C VAL A 138 -4.66 17.69 -3.91
N LEU A 139 -3.49 18.28 -4.22
CA LEU A 139 -2.67 19.01 -3.25
C LEU A 139 -3.41 20.22 -2.66
N ALA A 140 -4.22 20.93 -3.46
CA ALA A 140 -5.06 22.02 -2.95
C ALA A 140 -6.08 21.52 -1.91
N GLN A 141 -6.61 20.30 -2.05
CA GLN A 141 -7.50 19.68 -1.07
C GLN A 141 -6.74 19.21 0.18
N LEU A 142 -5.54 18.67 0.01
CA LEU A 142 -4.70 18.17 1.09
C LEU A 142 -3.82 19.22 1.76
N GLY A 143 -3.76 20.46 1.22
CA GLY A 143 -2.90 21.52 1.72
C GLY A 143 -3.16 21.94 3.16
N GLY A 144 -4.39 21.75 3.66
CA GLY A 144 -4.75 21.92 5.07
C GLY A 144 -4.02 20.96 6.03
N PHE A 145 -3.45 19.88 5.53
CA PHE A 145 -2.67 18.88 6.26
C PHE A 145 -1.15 19.04 6.09
N GLY A 146 -0.70 20.13 5.44
CA GLY A 146 0.72 20.40 5.22
C GLY A 146 1.37 19.51 4.16
N ILE A 147 0.57 18.91 3.27
CA ILE A 147 1.05 18.13 2.12
C ILE A 147 1.21 19.08 0.94
N ASP A 148 2.43 19.23 0.47
CA ASP A 148 2.83 20.01 -0.70
C ASP A 148 3.81 19.19 -1.57
N HIS A 149 4.23 19.73 -2.71
CA HIS A 149 5.19 19.08 -3.59
C HIS A 149 6.53 18.75 -2.91
N ASN A 150 7.00 19.62 -2.03
CA ASN A 150 8.24 19.36 -1.30
C ASN A 150 8.08 18.16 -0.35
N ARG A 151 6.96 18.11 0.37
CA ARG A 151 6.65 16.97 1.24
C ARG A 151 6.52 15.68 0.46
N LEU A 152 5.84 15.70 -0.70
CA LEU A 152 5.69 14.55 -1.58
C LEU A 152 7.07 14.01 -2.02
N ASN A 153 7.97 14.89 -2.47
CA ASN A 153 9.33 14.51 -2.88
C ASN A 153 10.17 13.95 -1.72
N LEU A 154 10.03 14.52 -0.52
CA LEU A 154 10.70 13.99 0.68
C LEU A 154 10.20 12.60 1.04
N CYS A 155 8.89 12.36 0.98
CA CYS A 155 8.29 11.05 1.22
C CYS A 155 8.75 10.03 0.17
N LEU A 156 8.84 10.43 -1.10
CA LEU A 156 9.37 9.57 -2.17
C LEU A 156 10.82 9.16 -1.88
N ALA A 157 11.68 10.11 -1.55
CA ALA A 157 13.08 9.84 -1.26
C ALA A 157 13.25 8.92 -0.03
N GLU A 158 12.41 9.07 0.99
CA GLU A 158 12.42 8.21 2.17
C GLU A 158 11.87 6.80 1.85
N ALA A 159 10.79 6.71 1.09
CA ALA A 159 10.21 5.44 0.68
C ALA A 159 11.17 4.63 -0.20
N LEU A 160 11.87 5.27 -1.13
CA LEU A 160 12.92 4.63 -1.96
C LEU A 160 14.05 4.06 -1.11
N ARG A 161 14.54 4.82 -0.13
CA ARG A 161 15.56 4.33 0.80
C ARG A 161 15.07 3.12 1.59
N TRP A 162 13.83 3.14 2.04
CA TRP A 162 13.23 2.05 2.79
C TRP A 162 13.08 0.78 1.93
N VAL A 163 12.62 0.89 0.69
CA VAL A 163 12.49 -0.26 -0.24
C VAL A 163 13.86 -0.88 -0.50
N ASN A 164 14.87 -0.06 -0.84
CA ASN A 164 16.23 -0.55 -1.12
C ASN A 164 16.88 -1.24 0.10
N ALA A 165 16.70 -0.70 1.30
CA ALA A 165 17.22 -1.33 2.53
C ALA A 165 16.55 -2.68 2.80
N SER A 166 15.23 -2.78 2.57
CA SER A 166 14.48 -4.02 2.76
C SER A 166 14.91 -5.13 1.79
N GLU A 167 15.35 -4.78 0.59
CA GLU A 167 15.86 -5.73 -0.40
C GLU A 167 17.25 -6.25 -0.05
N GLN A 168 18.12 -5.40 0.47
CA GLN A 168 19.46 -5.80 0.90
C GLN A 168 19.39 -6.81 2.04
N GLU A 169 18.51 -6.57 3.03
CA GLU A 169 18.32 -7.51 4.14
C GLU A 169 17.73 -8.85 3.69
N ALA A 170 16.84 -8.84 2.68
CA ALA A 170 16.27 -10.08 2.13
C ALA A 170 17.27 -10.87 1.25
N ALA A 171 18.31 -10.24 0.77
CA ALA A 171 19.36 -10.89 -0.03
C ALA A 171 20.48 -11.52 0.83
N GLU A 172 20.58 -11.15 2.11
CA GLU A 172 21.57 -11.64 3.07
C GLU A 172 21.07 -12.84 3.92
N GLU A 173 19.77 -13.20 3.83
CA GLU A 173 19.15 -14.36 4.48
C GLU A 173 19.04 -15.55 3.52
#